data_4f70b6d4d189a51bbb31f89a1291465f
#
_entry.id   4f70b6d4d189a51bbb31f89a1291465f
#
_cell.length_a   1.000
_cell.length_b   1.000
_cell.length_c   1.000
_cell.angle_alpha   90.00
_cell.angle_beta   90.00
_cell.angle_gamma   90.00
#
_symmetry.space_group_name_H-M   'P 1'
#
loop_
_entity.id
_entity.type
_entity.pdbx_description
1 polymer ?
#
loop_
_entity_poly.entity_id
_entity_poly.type
_entity_poly.pdbx_seq_one_letter_code
_entity_poly.pdbx_strand_id
1 'polypeptide(L)'
;MTDNNDVPAFARHLVNLAASRLGAETLSCSDDFFAPMERMLQDNDPVFIPDKFDDHGKWMDGWESRRRRGGGHDHVIVRLGTRGVIRGLDIDTRHFTGNYP
;
A
#
# COMPACT_ATOMS: atom_id res chain seq x y z
N MET A 1 5.70 -2.15 -15.48
CA MET A 1 6.64 -3.05 -14.77
C MET A 1 7.62 -2.21 -13.99
N THR A 2 7.88 -2.59 -12.76
CA THR A 2 8.84 -1.88 -11.93
C THR A 2 10.26 -2.30 -12.29
N ASP A 3 11.09 -1.33 -12.58
CA ASP A 3 12.52 -1.56 -12.75
C ASP A 3 13.13 -1.82 -11.36
N ASN A 4 14.08 -2.76 -11.25
CA ASN A 4 14.79 -3.02 -10.00
C ASN A 4 15.50 -1.78 -9.46
N ASN A 5 15.83 -0.83 -10.33
CA ASN A 5 16.46 0.43 -9.93
C ASN A 5 15.53 1.32 -9.10
N ASP A 6 14.21 1.09 -9.19
CA ASP A 6 13.22 1.85 -8.43
C ASP A 6 13.05 1.34 -6.99
N VAL A 7 13.64 0.20 -6.70
CA VAL A 7 13.53 -0.44 -5.38
C VAL A 7 14.77 -0.07 -4.55
N PRO A 8 14.59 0.51 -3.36
CA PRO A 8 15.72 0.81 -2.48
C PRO A 8 16.53 -0.44 -2.15
N ALA A 9 17.84 -0.28 -1.97
CA ALA A 9 18.73 -1.41 -1.71
C ALA A 9 18.29 -2.24 -0.52
N PHE A 10 17.84 -1.61 0.58
CA PHE A 10 17.41 -2.34 1.77
C PHE A 10 16.22 -3.25 1.47
N ALA A 11 15.33 -2.81 0.58
CA ALA A 11 14.13 -3.58 0.25
C ALA A 11 14.45 -4.84 -0.56
N ARG A 12 15.66 -4.95 -1.11
CA ARG A 12 16.08 -6.13 -1.86
C ARG A 12 16.80 -7.16 -1.01
N HIS A 13 17.31 -6.74 0.16
CA HIS A 13 18.17 -7.60 0.98
C HIS A 13 17.60 -7.91 2.35
N LEU A 14 16.64 -7.15 2.83
CA LEU A 14 16.05 -7.34 4.14
C LEU A 14 14.66 -7.91 4.02
N VAL A 15 14.23 -8.56 5.09
CA VAL A 15 12.88 -9.15 5.15
C VAL A 15 11.83 -8.03 5.23
N ASN A 16 10.78 -8.16 4.45
CA ASN A 16 9.63 -7.25 4.53
C ASN A 16 8.72 -7.68 5.69
N LEU A 17 8.81 -6.97 6.80
CA LEU A 17 8.02 -7.29 8.00
C LEU A 17 6.54 -7.03 7.79
N ALA A 18 6.16 -6.26 6.78
CA ALA A 18 4.78 -5.96 6.44
C ALA A 18 4.19 -6.93 5.40
N ALA A 19 4.92 -7.98 5.04
CA ALA A 19 4.44 -8.95 4.06
C ALA A 19 3.27 -9.74 4.62
N SER A 20 2.19 -9.85 3.85
CA SER A 20 1.02 -10.61 4.28
C SER A 20 1.32 -12.10 4.44
N ARG A 21 2.24 -12.65 3.64
CA ARG A 21 2.65 -14.04 3.76
C ARG A 21 3.34 -14.34 5.10
N LEU A 22 3.86 -13.33 5.78
CA LEU A 22 4.45 -13.48 7.12
C LEU A 22 3.44 -13.24 8.23
N GLY A 23 2.19 -13.00 7.88
CA GLY A 23 1.14 -12.77 8.87
C GLY A 23 0.85 -11.32 9.18
N ALA A 24 1.46 -10.38 8.46
CA ALA A 24 1.13 -8.97 8.63
C ALA A 24 -0.30 -8.70 8.19
N GLU A 25 -0.99 -7.81 8.89
CA GLU A 25 -2.35 -7.45 8.53
C GLU A 25 -2.65 -6.00 8.86
N THR A 26 -3.54 -5.40 8.09
CA THR A 26 -4.07 -4.08 8.38
C THR A 26 -5.15 -4.19 9.44
N LEU A 27 -5.11 -3.30 10.44
CA LEU A 27 -6.06 -3.34 11.54
C LEU A 27 -7.15 -2.30 11.37
N SER A 28 -6.80 -1.08 10.98
CA SER A 28 -7.75 0.00 10.79
C SER A 28 -7.14 1.10 9.95
N CYS A 29 -7.98 1.94 9.39
CA CYS A 29 -7.55 3.13 8.67
C CYS A 29 -8.57 4.24 8.84
N SER A 30 -8.18 5.47 8.48
CA SER A 30 -9.07 6.62 8.53
C SER A 30 -10.17 6.52 7.47
N ASP A 31 -9.82 6.06 6.27
CA ASP A 31 -10.76 5.91 5.16
C ASP A 31 -10.15 5.01 4.09
N ASP A 32 -10.96 4.11 3.52
CA ASP A 32 -10.52 3.25 2.41
C ASP A 32 -11.65 3.05 1.39
N PHE A 33 -12.45 4.10 1.20
CA PHE A 33 -13.65 4.01 0.36
C PHE A 33 -13.33 3.55 -1.06
N PHE A 34 -12.27 4.08 -1.69
CA PHE A 34 -11.97 3.77 -3.09
C PHE A 34 -11.21 2.46 -3.27
N ALA A 35 -10.36 2.10 -2.33
CA ALA A 35 -9.68 0.81 -2.37
C ALA A 35 -9.34 0.37 -0.95
N PRO A 36 -9.71 -0.87 -0.57
CA PRO A 36 -9.57 -1.32 0.81
C PRO A 36 -8.10 -1.39 1.25
N MET A 37 -7.87 -1.09 2.51
CA MET A 37 -6.53 -1.04 3.08
C MET A 37 -5.78 -2.37 2.95
N GLU A 38 -6.48 -3.49 2.94
CA GLU A 38 -5.86 -4.82 2.87
C GLU A 38 -5.05 -5.02 1.60
N ARG A 39 -5.39 -4.33 0.53
CA ARG A 39 -4.65 -4.46 -0.73
C ARG A 39 -3.23 -3.91 -0.64
N MET A 40 -2.95 -3.05 0.34
CA MET A 40 -1.64 -2.42 0.49
C MET A 40 -0.54 -3.43 0.84
N LEU A 41 -0.88 -4.53 1.51
CA LEU A 41 0.10 -5.49 2.02
C LEU A 41 0.26 -6.74 1.14
N GLN A 42 -0.23 -6.73 -0.08
CA GLN A 42 -0.07 -7.87 -0.97
C GLN A 42 1.40 -8.09 -1.31
N ASP A 43 1.78 -9.36 -1.43
CA ASP A 43 3.19 -9.74 -1.58
C ASP A 43 3.74 -9.54 -2.99
N ASN A 44 2.86 -9.46 -3.98
CA ASN A 44 3.25 -9.28 -5.37
C ASN A 44 3.31 -7.81 -5.74
N ASP A 45 3.99 -7.51 -6.83
CA ASP A 45 4.00 -6.16 -7.37
C ASP A 45 2.58 -5.70 -7.69
N PRO A 46 2.27 -4.41 -7.46
CA PRO A 46 0.95 -3.91 -7.78
C PRO A 46 0.69 -3.98 -9.29
N VAL A 47 -0.56 -4.26 -9.64
CA VAL A 47 -0.99 -4.35 -11.03
C VAL A 47 -1.92 -3.19 -11.36
N PHE A 48 -1.91 -2.78 -12.63
CA PHE A 48 -2.82 -1.78 -13.14
C PHE A 48 -3.69 -2.41 -14.23
N ILE A 49 -5.01 -2.31 -14.06
CA ILE A 49 -5.97 -2.85 -15.02
C ILE A 49 -6.80 -1.67 -15.54
N PRO A 50 -6.49 -1.15 -16.76
CA PRO A 50 -7.03 0.13 -17.22
C PRO A 50 -8.56 0.24 -17.26
N ASP A 51 -9.23 -0.84 -17.62
CA ASP A 51 -10.68 -0.80 -17.83
C ASP A 51 -11.49 -1.42 -16.71
N LYS A 52 -10.85 -1.67 -15.55
CA LYS A 52 -11.54 -2.28 -14.43
C LYS A 52 -12.09 -1.22 -13.48
N PHE A 53 -13.36 -1.38 -13.13
CA PHE A 53 -14.06 -0.52 -12.18
C PHE A 53 -14.83 -1.40 -11.21
N ASP A 54 -15.08 -0.88 -10.01
CA ASP A 54 -15.98 -1.48 -9.06
C ASP A 54 -17.05 -0.46 -8.64
N ASP A 55 -17.85 -0.78 -7.63
CA ASP A 55 -18.93 0.11 -7.21
C ASP A 55 -18.45 1.45 -6.67
N HIS A 56 -17.17 1.56 -6.33
CA HIS A 56 -16.60 2.76 -5.76
C HIS A 56 -15.77 3.57 -6.76
N GLY A 57 -15.62 3.09 -8.00
CA GLY A 57 -14.91 3.78 -9.05
C GLY A 57 -13.83 2.94 -9.70
N LYS A 58 -12.78 3.59 -10.18
CA LYS A 58 -11.66 2.91 -10.82
C LYS A 58 -10.97 1.96 -9.84
N TRP A 59 -10.79 0.72 -10.28
CA TRP A 59 -10.11 -0.28 -9.46
C TRP A 59 -8.61 0.03 -9.37
N MET A 60 -8.09 0.08 -8.15
CA MET A 60 -6.67 0.29 -7.88
C MET A 60 -6.15 -0.81 -6.98
N ASP A 61 -4.91 -1.23 -7.23
CA ASP A 61 -4.25 -2.30 -6.47
C ASP A 61 -3.45 -1.71 -5.32
N GLY A 62 -4.14 -1.30 -4.29
CA GLY A 62 -3.55 -0.68 -3.12
C GLY A 62 -4.63 -0.07 -2.24
N TRP A 63 -4.20 0.69 -1.26
CA TRP A 63 -5.12 1.43 -0.39
C TRP A 63 -5.36 2.81 -0.96
N GLU A 64 -6.64 3.18 -1.11
CA GLU A 64 -7.01 4.50 -1.61
C GLU A 64 -8.14 5.09 -0.79
N SER A 65 -7.87 6.21 -0.14
CA SER A 65 -8.85 6.97 0.63
C SER A 65 -9.53 8.02 -0.23
N ARG A 66 -10.67 8.51 0.24
CA ARG A 66 -11.29 9.71 -0.33
C ARG A 66 -10.40 10.91 -0.07
N ARG A 67 -10.48 11.89 -0.96
CA ARG A 67 -9.73 13.12 -0.79
C ARG A 67 -10.16 13.83 0.50
N ARG A 68 -9.19 14.16 1.34
CA ARG A 68 -9.45 14.94 2.56
C ARG A 68 -9.42 16.42 2.19
N ARG A 69 -10.56 17.07 2.29
CA ARG A 69 -10.68 18.48 1.90
C ARG A 69 -10.52 19.44 3.08
N GLY A 70 -10.61 18.94 4.29
CA GLY A 70 -10.36 19.71 5.50
C GLY A 70 -8.93 19.52 5.99
N GLY A 71 -8.65 19.94 7.18
CA GLY A 71 -7.35 19.69 7.83
C GLY A 71 -7.19 18.24 8.25
N GLY A 72 -5.98 17.89 8.69
CA GLY A 72 -5.68 16.58 9.20
C GLY A 72 -4.92 15.73 8.20
N HIS A 73 -4.93 14.41 8.45
CA HIS A 73 -4.18 13.45 7.63
C HIS A 73 -4.92 12.12 7.62
N ASP A 74 -4.58 11.28 6.65
CA ASP A 74 -5.05 9.91 6.63
C ASP A 74 -4.02 9.00 7.30
N HIS A 75 -4.51 7.89 7.85
CA HIS A 75 -3.64 6.94 8.55
C HIS A 75 -4.14 5.52 8.37
N VAL A 76 -3.21 4.58 8.53
CA VAL A 76 -3.50 3.15 8.58
C VAL A 76 -2.64 2.54 9.68
N ILE A 77 -3.19 1.55 10.38
CA ILE A 77 -2.46 0.80 11.40
C ILE A 77 -2.24 -0.60 10.87
N VAL A 78 -0.97 -1.00 10.84
CA VAL A 78 -0.55 -2.32 10.38
C VAL A 78 0.09 -3.06 11.53
N ARG A 79 -0.36 -4.30 11.76
CA ARG A 79 0.32 -5.20 12.67
C ARG A 79 1.33 -6.02 11.87
N LEU A 80 2.59 -5.93 12.22
CA LEU A 80 3.63 -6.70 11.54
C LEU A 80 3.48 -8.19 11.86
N GLY A 81 3.87 -9.03 10.91
CA GLY A 81 3.71 -10.49 11.05
C GLY A 81 4.67 -11.12 12.04
N THR A 82 5.76 -10.43 12.34
CA THR A 82 6.76 -10.91 13.29
C THR A 82 7.45 -9.73 13.94
N ARG A 83 8.08 -9.99 15.07
CA ARG A 83 8.91 -8.98 15.72
C ARG A 83 10.19 -8.77 14.92
N GLY A 84 10.67 -7.55 14.88
CA GLY A 84 11.90 -7.23 14.17
C GLY A 84 12.31 -5.79 14.37
N VAL A 85 13.44 -5.44 13.79
CA VAL A 85 13.95 -4.06 13.80
C VAL A 85 13.65 -3.45 12.44
N ILE A 86 12.91 -2.36 12.44
CA ILE A 86 12.60 -1.64 11.20
C ILE A 86 13.82 -0.84 10.79
N ARG A 87 14.33 -1.13 9.60
CA ARG A 87 15.52 -0.46 9.03
C ARG A 87 15.16 0.58 7.98
N GLY A 88 13.99 0.47 7.40
CA GLY A 88 13.54 1.40 6.37
C GLY A 88 12.08 1.18 6.02
N LEU A 89 11.51 2.15 5.31
CA LEU A 89 10.15 2.08 4.81
C LEU A 89 10.18 2.37 3.32
N ASP A 90 9.43 1.58 2.56
CA ASP A 90 9.21 1.82 1.14
C ASP A 90 7.72 2.08 0.93
N ILE A 91 7.37 3.34 0.65
CA ILE A 91 6.00 3.75 0.39
C ILE A 91 5.81 3.73 -1.12
N ASP A 92 5.15 2.69 -1.60
CA ASP A 92 4.98 2.44 -3.03
C ASP A 92 3.66 3.05 -3.51
N THR A 93 3.77 4.07 -4.35
CA THR A 93 2.61 4.76 -4.92
C THR A 93 2.45 4.51 -6.41
N ARG A 94 2.98 3.39 -6.91
CA ARG A 94 2.87 3.05 -8.34
C ARG A 94 1.40 3.02 -8.76
N HIS A 95 1.14 3.53 -9.97
CA HIS A 95 -0.17 3.62 -10.58
C HIS A 95 -1.11 4.67 -9.97
N PHE A 96 -0.75 5.29 -8.84
CA PHE A 96 -1.50 6.39 -8.25
C PHE A 96 -0.91 7.71 -8.79
N THR A 97 -1.31 8.09 -9.99
CA THR A 97 -0.61 9.15 -10.74
C THR A 97 -1.06 10.58 -10.45
N GLY A 98 -2.19 10.76 -9.81
CA GLY A 98 -2.68 12.10 -9.48
C GLY A 98 -3.10 12.25 -8.04
N ASN A 99 -3.00 11.20 -7.26
CA ASN A 99 -3.57 11.11 -5.92
C ASN A 99 -2.62 10.48 -4.89
N TYR A 100 -1.33 10.55 -5.14
CA TYR A 100 -0.33 10.10 -4.17
C TYR A 100 -0.10 11.17 -3.10
N PRO A 101 0.39 10.78 -1.91
CA PRO A 101 0.70 11.72 -0.85
C PRO A 101 1.82 12.70 -1.23
#